data_b29b7d95fd42bd432819612a24b3cd0f
#
_entry.id   b29b7d95fd42bd432819612a24b3cd0f
#
_cell.length_a   1.000
_cell.length_b   1.000
_cell.length_c   1.000
_cell.angle_alpha   90.00
_cell.angle_beta   90.00
_cell.angle_gamma   90.00
#
_symmetry.space_group_name_H-M   'P 1'
#
loop_
_entity.id
_entity.type
_entity.pdbx_description
1 polymer ?
#
loop_
_entity_poly.entity_id
_entity_poly.type
_entity_poly.pdbx_seq_one_letter_code
_entity_poly.pdbx_strand_id
1 'polypeptide(L)'
;MKNKERLIWIFLVLILLIVTTASGLNNWIFAGDAEKTYXNLKLFNEIFXLLRTEYVDESKVEPDKXIQGAVDGMIESLDDPHTAYMSKENFGELQTETKGEFGGVGIVIGVRDKWITVISPIDDTPAARAGLKAGDKIIEIDGNSTEGFTTMDAVNMIRGEVGTSLTLTIKREPVEDPLYFTVTRGVIKLETVKSEIIEDHIGYMRISQFSEPTAETLREQINDLKVQGIDSMIIDLRNNPGGLLSSAIEIADMFLDEGVIVSIRGRNRSQNQVYKAHDRTFVPDLPLIVLVNKGSASGSEIFAGAIKDNKRGILIGETTFGKGSVQTVRELPDGSGVKITTALYYTPSGSSIHDVGIEPDEVVKEVEVTKDELTGIKKIEELGLIQSFVQDHETYTEEDFENLMSQLAQQDVEIKPIIVKRLIKNEQEKNRIPXLIDLDYDLQLKHAVNMLKSINVFLKAKAS
;
A
#
# COMPACT_ATOMS: atom_id res chain seq x y z
N MET A 1 -2.09 21.38 -72.92
CA MET A 1 -1.24 20.64 -71.92
C MET A 1 -0.35 21.55 -71.09
N LYS A 2 0.33 22.50 -71.66
CA LYS A 2 1.28 23.41 -70.96
C LYS A 2 0.68 24.20 -69.75
N ASN A 3 -0.58 24.59 -69.74
CA ASN A 3 -1.19 25.37 -68.66
C ASN A 3 -1.53 24.51 -67.43
N LYS A 4 -1.91 23.24 -67.59
CA LYS A 4 -2.18 22.30 -66.49
C LYS A 4 -0.91 21.95 -65.76
N GLU A 5 0.18 21.73 -66.47
CA GLU A 5 1.50 21.43 -65.88
C GLU A 5 2.02 22.64 -65.07
N ARG A 6 1.87 23.85 -65.56
CA ARG A 6 2.24 25.06 -64.82
C ARG A 6 1.44 25.24 -63.52
N LEU A 7 0.14 24.95 -63.52
CA LEU A 7 -0.70 25.01 -62.33
C LEU A 7 -0.28 23.97 -61.29
N ILE A 8 0.10 22.77 -61.72
CA ILE A 8 0.60 21.72 -60.84
C ILE A 8 1.93 22.14 -60.18
N TRP A 9 2.84 22.72 -60.96
CA TRP A 9 4.12 23.21 -60.45
C TRP A 9 3.95 24.38 -59.44
N ILE A 10 3.05 25.32 -59.72
CA ILE A 10 2.71 26.42 -58.82
C ILE A 10 2.14 25.87 -57.50
N PHE A 11 1.26 24.88 -57.56
CA PHE A 11 0.66 24.24 -56.37
C PHE A 11 1.71 23.50 -55.53
N LEU A 12 2.62 22.78 -56.18
CA LEU A 12 3.73 22.08 -55.50
C LEU A 12 4.71 23.05 -54.81
N VAL A 13 5.02 24.16 -55.45
CA VAL A 13 5.87 25.22 -54.88
C VAL A 13 5.16 25.88 -53.69
N LEU A 14 3.86 26.15 -53.79
CA LEU A 14 3.08 26.68 -52.65
C LEU A 14 3.01 25.73 -51.47
N ILE A 15 2.82 24.43 -51.71
CA ILE A 15 2.87 23.40 -50.65
C ILE A 15 4.27 23.36 -49.99
N LEU A 16 5.31 23.38 -50.81
CA LEU A 16 6.70 23.38 -50.31
C LEU A 16 6.96 24.61 -49.46
N LEU A 17 6.46 25.78 -49.88
CA LEU A 17 6.61 27.04 -49.15
C LEU A 17 5.86 27.01 -47.81
N ILE A 18 4.66 26.44 -47.78
CA ILE A 18 3.86 26.24 -46.55
C ILE A 18 4.57 25.29 -45.62
N VAL A 19 5.10 24.18 -46.10
CA VAL A 19 5.83 23.19 -45.30
C VAL A 19 7.13 23.80 -44.71
N THR A 20 7.88 24.56 -45.49
CA THR A 20 9.12 25.19 -45.02
C THR A 20 8.86 26.32 -44.03
N THR A 21 7.81 27.13 -44.24
CA THR A 21 7.44 28.18 -43.28
C THR A 21 6.88 27.58 -41.99
N ALA A 22 6.07 26.55 -42.05
CA ALA A 22 5.56 25.85 -40.88
C ALA A 22 6.68 25.19 -40.08
N SER A 23 7.65 24.55 -40.76
CA SER A 23 8.84 23.95 -40.12
C SER A 23 9.74 25.02 -39.49
N GLY A 24 9.90 26.15 -40.17
CA GLY A 24 10.71 27.28 -39.65
C GLY A 24 10.07 27.89 -38.40
N LEU A 25 8.74 28.08 -38.38
CA LEU A 25 8.02 28.62 -37.21
C LEU A 25 8.15 27.68 -36.00
N ASN A 26 8.01 26.38 -36.20
CA ASN A 26 8.21 25.40 -35.10
C ASN A 26 9.63 25.46 -34.55
N ASN A 27 10.64 25.48 -35.41
CA ASN A 27 12.05 25.57 -34.99
C ASN A 27 12.36 26.87 -34.23
N TRP A 28 11.71 27.97 -34.58
CA TRP A 28 11.89 29.27 -33.87
C TRP A 28 11.30 29.25 -32.46
N ILE A 29 10.14 28.62 -32.29
CA ILE A 29 9.48 28.48 -30.97
C ILE A 29 10.35 27.63 -30.05
N PHE A 30 10.84 26.47 -30.52
CA PHE A 30 11.73 25.60 -29.74
C PHE A 30 13.11 26.22 -29.48
N ALA A 31 13.64 27.02 -30.39
CA ALA A 31 14.93 27.71 -30.22
C ALA A 31 14.89 28.78 -29.12
N GLY A 32 13.78 29.52 -29.02
CA GLY A 32 13.59 30.52 -27.96
C GLY A 32 13.50 29.90 -26.57
N ASP A 33 12.79 28.79 -26.44
CA ASP A 33 12.69 28.04 -25.18
C ASP A 33 14.03 27.39 -24.80
N ALA A 34 14.77 26.87 -25.77
CA ALA A 34 16.10 26.28 -25.53
C ALA A 34 17.11 27.31 -25.04
N GLU A 35 17.13 28.54 -25.65
CA GLU A 35 18.01 29.63 -25.22
C GLU A 35 17.68 30.11 -23.80
N LYS A 36 16.39 30.23 -23.47
CA LYS A 36 15.94 30.59 -22.11
C LYS A 36 16.31 29.51 -21.09
N THR A 37 16.16 28.28 -21.45
CA THR A 37 16.51 27.13 -20.62
C THR A 37 18.00 27.12 -20.34
N TYR A 38 18.82 27.37 -21.35
CA TYR A 38 20.28 27.49 -21.22
C TYR A 38 20.67 28.63 -20.27
N UNK A 39 20.04 29.53 -20.25
CA UNK A 39 20.30 30.57 -19.53
C UNK A 39 20.00 30.32 -18.19
N ASN A 40 18.97 29.77 -17.89
CA ASN A 40 18.60 29.38 -16.52
C ASN A 40 19.57 28.36 -15.93
N LEU A 41 19.97 27.36 -16.69
CA LEU A 41 20.98 26.38 -16.26
C LEU A 41 22.31 27.03 -15.96
N LYS A 42 22.72 28.05 -16.75
CA LYS A 42 23.94 28.83 -16.48
C LYS A 42 23.83 29.58 -15.15
N LEU A 43 22.69 30.25 -14.90
CA LEU A 43 22.43 30.92 -13.63
C LEU A 43 22.46 29.94 -12.45
N PHE A 44 21.84 28.78 -12.60
CA PHE A 44 21.87 27.71 -11.61
C PHE A 44 23.31 27.32 -11.27
N ASN A 45 24.14 27.11 -12.30
CA ASN A 45 25.53 26.70 -12.11
C ASN A 45 26.38 27.83 -11.45
N GLU A 46 26.12 29.10 -11.79
CA GLU A 46 26.75 30.26 -11.15
C GLU A 46 26.40 30.31 -9.65
N ILE A 47 25.17 30.17 -9.30
CA ILE A 47 24.72 30.14 -7.89
C ILE A 47 25.38 28.96 -7.15
N PHE A 48 25.41 27.83 -7.76
CA PHE A 48 26.07 26.65 -7.19
C PHE A 48 27.56 26.89 -6.91
N UNK A 49 28.04 27.47 -7.67
CA UNK A 49 29.30 27.76 -7.61
C UNK A 49 29.61 28.68 -6.61
N LEU A 50 28.92 29.81 -6.49
CA LEU A 50 29.07 30.85 -5.45
C LEU A 50 28.85 30.27 -4.04
N LEU A 51 27.83 29.47 -3.84
CA LEU A 51 27.58 28.81 -2.56
C LEU A 51 28.78 27.99 -2.09
N ARG A 52 29.40 27.25 -2.98
CA ARG A 52 30.54 26.39 -2.65
C ARG A 52 31.83 27.20 -2.32
N THR A 53 31.98 28.38 -2.92
CA THR A 53 33.22 29.16 -2.75
C THR A 53 33.11 30.26 -1.70
N GLU A 54 31.92 30.76 -1.43
CA GLU A 54 31.73 31.96 -0.60
C GLU A 54 30.89 31.74 0.67
N TYR A 55 30.15 30.62 0.76
CA TYR A 55 29.32 30.37 1.94
C TYR A 55 30.21 30.14 3.18
N VAL A 56 29.88 30.82 4.27
CA VAL A 56 30.68 30.85 5.50
C VAL A 56 30.97 29.49 6.15
N ASP A 57 30.08 28.55 5.98
CA ASP A 57 30.19 27.22 6.59
C ASP A 57 30.35 26.15 5.50
N GLU A 58 31.58 25.76 5.24
CA GLU A 58 31.97 24.81 4.19
C GLU A 58 31.28 23.45 4.38
N SER A 59 30.99 23.03 5.63
CA SER A 59 30.37 21.75 5.93
C SER A 59 28.90 21.64 5.46
N LYS A 60 28.27 22.78 5.13
CA LYS A 60 26.87 22.85 4.67
C LYS A 60 26.72 22.89 3.14
N VAL A 61 27.82 22.98 2.41
CA VAL A 61 27.79 23.14 0.95
C VAL A 61 28.38 21.95 0.20
N GLU A 62 28.14 20.74 0.76
CA GLU A 62 28.47 19.49 0.08
C GLU A 62 27.75 19.43 -1.28
N PRO A 63 28.48 19.12 -2.36
CA PRO A 63 27.88 19.10 -3.70
C PRO A 63 26.59 18.28 -3.80
N ASP A 64 26.61 17.08 -3.27
CA ASP A 64 25.45 16.16 -3.35
C ASP A 64 24.24 16.72 -2.62
N LYS A 65 24.46 17.34 -1.47
CA LYS A 65 23.41 18.00 -0.71
C LYS A 65 22.80 19.22 -1.42
N UNK A 66 23.54 19.98 -2.05
CA UNK A 66 23.22 21.00 -2.69
C UNK A 66 22.45 20.71 -3.79
N ILE A 67 22.82 19.72 -4.62
CA ILE A 67 22.11 19.25 -5.81
C ILE A 67 20.76 18.60 -5.39
N GLN A 68 20.77 17.76 -4.38
CA GLN A 68 19.54 17.16 -3.85
C GLN A 68 18.49 18.22 -3.53
N GLY A 69 18.87 19.25 -2.77
CA GLY A 69 17.94 20.35 -2.43
C GLY A 69 17.38 21.08 -3.65
N ALA A 70 18.17 21.20 -4.72
CA ALA A 70 17.70 21.78 -5.97
C ALA A 70 16.69 20.88 -6.70
N VAL A 71 16.94 19.57 -6.72
CA VAL A 71 16.01 18.58 -7.29
C VAL A 71 14.70 18.58 -6.51
N ASP A 72 14.78 18.55 -5.19
CA ASP A 72 13.59 18.59 -4.31
C ASP A 72 12.78 19.87 -4.56
N GLY A 73 13.45 21.03 -4.64
CA GLY A 73 12.78 22.31 -4.95
C GLY A 73 12.11 22.35 -6.31
N MET A 74 12.69 21.71 -7.34
CA MET A 74 12.04 21.57 -8.65
C MET A 74 10.76 20.75 -8.54
N ILE A 75 10.80 19.67 -7.81
CA ILE A 75 9.65 18.76 -7.63
C ILE A 75 8.57 19.47 -6.81
N GLU A 76 8.94 20.12 -5.70
CA GLU A 76 8.01 20.87 -4.85
C GLU A 76 7.27 21.96 -5.64
N SER A 77 7.93 22.57 -6.65
CA SER A 77 7.31 23.60 -7.48
C SER A 77 6.15 23.10 -8.35
N LEU A 78 5.97 21.77 -8.45
CA LEU A 78 4.81 21.17 -9.16
C LEU A 78 3.56 21.15 -8.31
N ASP A 79 3.67 21.34 -6.99
CA ASP A 79 2.57 21.29 -6.03
C ASP A 79 1.82 19.93 -6.09
N ASP A 80 2.55 18.86 -6.39
CA ASP A 80 2.04 17.49 -6.54
C ASP A 80 2.67 16.58 -5.47
N PRO A 81 1.90 16.15 -4.45
CA PRO A 81 2.44 15.31 -3.37
C PRO A 81 2.84 13.89 -3.81
N HIS A 82 2.52 13.52 -5.04
CA HIS A 82 2.78 12.18 -5.56
C HIS A 82 4.01 12.11 -6.46
N THR A 83 4.51 13.25 -6.94
CA THR A 83 5.77 13.34 -7.68
C THR A 83 6.91 13.51 -6.69
N ALA A 84 7.93 12.65 -6.78
CA ALA A 84 9.03 12.65 -5.81
C ALA A 84 10.32 12.13 -6.43
N TYR A 85 11.44 12.71 -6.02
CA TYR A 85 12.75 12.09 -6.16
C TYR A 85 12.92 11.03 -5.06
N MET A 86 13.55 9.92 -5.39
CA MET A 86 13.79 8.82 -4.45
C MET A 86 15.29 8.54 -4.43
N SER A 87 15.90 8.58 -3.25
CA SER A 87 17.27 8.10 -3.07
C SER A 87 17.40 6.64 -3.53
N LYS A 88 18.61 6.14 -3.67
CA LYS A 88 18.86 4.72 -4.00
C LYS A 88 18.14 3.77 -3.04
N GLU A 89 18.17 4.11 -1.75
CA GLU A 89 17.54 3.32 -0.69
C GLU A 89 16.01 3.29 -0.88
N ASN A 90 15.39 4.46 -0.98
CA ASN A 90 13.93 4.58 -1.15
C ASN A 90 13.45 3.96 -2.47
N PHE A 91 14.26 4.07 -3.53
CA PHE A 91 13.95 3.44 -4.81
C PHE A 91 14.03 1.91 -4.71
N GLY A 92 15.04 1.39 -4.00
CA GLY A 92 15.17 -0.05 -3.71
C GLY A 92 14.01 -0.59 -2.87
N GLU A 93 13.53 0.20 -1.89
CA GLU A 93 12.34 -0.16 -1.11
C GLU A 93 11.09 -0.25 -2.00
N LEU A 94 10.89 0.75 -2.85
CA LEU A 94 9.76 0.75 -3.80
C LEU A 94 9.83 -0.47 -4.73
N GLN A 95 11.02 -0.83 -5.21
CA GLN A 95 11.21 -2.03 -6.03
C GLN A 95 10.85 -3.30 -5.25
N THR A 96 11.25 -3.37 -3.99
CA THR A 96 10.94 -4.49 -3.08
C THR A 96 9.41 -4.63 -2.89
N GLU A 97 8.75 -3.52 -2.59
CA GLU A 97 7.28 -3.50 -2.42
C GLU A 97 6.56 -3.92 -3.70
N THR A 98 7.06 -3.45 -4.83
CA THR A 98 6.50 -3.73 -6.16
C THR A 98 6.66 -5.22 -6.53
N LYS A 99 7.86 -5.77 -6.33
CA LYS A 99 8.14 -7.19 -6.57
C LYS A 99 7.40 -8.10 -5.58
N GLY A 100 7.08 -7.59 -4.38
CA GLY A 100 6.45 -8.38 -3.33
C GLY A 100 7.40 -9.40 -2.70
N GLU A 101 8.71 -9.18 -2.87
CA GLU A 101 9.74 -10.04 -2.29
C GLU A 101 11.05 -9.27 -2.06
N PHE A 102 11.85 -9.72 -1.11
CA PHE A 102 13.13 -9.08 -0.78
C PHE A 102 14.15 -10.10 -0.28
N GLY A 103 15.41 -9.73 -0.36
CA GLY A 103 16.50 -10.51 0.23
C GLY A 103 16.58 -10.25 1.74
N GLY A 104 16.49 -11.32 2.52
CA GLY A 104 16.51 -11.20 3.97
C GLY A 104 16.50 -12.56 4.66
N VAL A 105 16.24 -12.57 5.97
CA VAL A 105 16.23 -13.82 6.74
C VAL A 105 14.82 -14.33 7.06
N GLY A 106 13.79 -13.48 6.98
CA GLY A 106 12.39 -13.86 7.20
C GLY A 106 12.01 -13.90 8.69
N ILE A 107 12.08 -12.75 9.35
CA ILE A 107 11.62 -12.56 10.73
C ILE A 107 10.73 -11.34 10.84
N VAL A 108 9.72 -11.43 11.66
CA VAL A 108 8.93 -10.29 12.13
C VAL A 108 9.60 -9.79 13.41
N ILE A 109 9.96 -8.53 13.45
CA ILE A 109 10.68 -7.93 14.59
C ILE A 109 9.93 -6.74 15.16
N GLY A 110 10.21 -6.45 16.43
CA GLY A 110 9.73 -5.25 17.12
C GLY A 110 10.74 -4.83 18.17
N VAL A 111 10.51 -3.69 18.81
CA VAL A 111 11.36 -3.22 19.91
C VAL A 111 10.69 -3.59 21.24
N ARG A 112 11.42 -4.31 22.10
CA ARG A 112 11.01 -4.61 23.49
C ARG A 112 12.18 -4.38 24.43
N ASP A 113 11.96 -3.67 25.52
CA ASP A 113 13.00 -3.36 26.53
C ASP A 113 14.28 -2.79 25.90
N LYS A 114 14.16 -1.90 24.91
CA LYS A 114 15.25 -1.26 24.14
C LYS A 114 16.02 -2.21 23.21
N TRP A 115 15.58 -3.45 23.03
CA TRP A 115 16.25 -4.44 22.17
C TRP A 115 15.33 -4.83 21.02
N ILE A 116 15.95 -5.08 19.88
CA ILE A 116 15.26 -5.70 18.75
C ILE A 116 14.87 -7.12 19.16
N THR A 117 13.59 -7.44 19.08
CA THR A 117 13.07 -8.75 19.52
C THR A 117 12.34 -9.43 18.37
N VAL A 118 12.61 -10.71 18.16
CA VAL A 118 11.89 -11.54 17.20
C VAL A 118 10.48 -11.76 17.72
N ILE A 119 9.48 -11.25 17.04
CA ILE A 119 8.06 -11.50 17.33
C ILE A 119 7.73 -12.92 16.83
N SER A 120 8.13 -13.22 15.58
CA SER A 120 7.96 -14.55 14.98
C SER A 120 8.93 -14.72 13.82
N PRO A 121 9.60 -15.87 13.68
CA PRO A 121 10.17 -16.23 12.38
C PRO A 121 9.02 -16.57 11.42
N ILE A 122 9.22 -16.31 10.13
CA ILE A 122 8.28 -16.66 9.07
C ILE A 122 8.59 -18.10 8.63
N ASP A 123 7.59 -18.95 8.52
CA ASP A 123 7.77 -20.35 8.14
C ASP A 123 8.47 -20.47 6.79
N ASP A 124 9.24 -21.52 6.62
CA ASP A 124 9.99 -21.83 5.39
C ASP A 124 11.03 -20.76 4.99
N THR A 125 11.45 -19.91 5.91
CA THR A 125 12.49 -18.90 5.68
C THR A 125 13.86 -19.31 6.25
N PRO A 126 14.93 -18.63 5.84
CA PRO A 126 16.26 -18.90 6.41
C PRO A 126 16.31 -18.81 7.94
N ALA A 127 15.61 -17.84 8.54
CA ALA A 127 15.60 -17.67 10.00
C ALA A 127 14.90 -18.85 10.72
N ALA A 128 13.76 -19.30 10.18
CA ALA A 128 13.05 -20.47 10.73
C ALA A 128 13.94 -21.72 10.64
N ARG A 129 14.57 -21.94 9.48
CA ARG A 129 15.50 -23.08 9.28
C ARG A 129 16.73 -23.01 10.18
N ALA A 130 17.20 -21.79 10.50
CA ALA A 130 18.32 -21.60 11.43
C ALA A 130 17.94 -21.84 12.90
N GLY A 131 16.62 -21.89 13.21
CA GLY A 131 16.16 -22.16 14.57
C GLY A 131 15.95 -20.91 15.43
N LEU A 132 15.76 -19.74 14.80
CA LEU A 132 15.32 -18.53 15.50
C LEU A 132 13.90 -18.75 16.04
N LYS A 133 13.58 -18.14 17.17
CA LYS A 133 12.29 -18.34 17.87
C LYS A 133 11.67 -17.02 18.28
N ALA A 134 10.36 -17.02 18.47
CA ALA A 134 9.66 -15.90 19.10
C ALA A 134 10.25 -15.62 20.49
N GLY A 135 10.44 -14.34 20.80
CA GLY A 135 11.04 -13.89 22.05
C GLY A 135 12.57 -13.73 22.04
N ASP A 136 13.24 -14.18 20.98
CA ASP A 136 14.71 -13.98 20.83
C ASP A 136 15.03 -12.49 20.79
N LYS A 137 15.89 -12.02 21.68
CA LYS A 137 16.42 -10.65 21.65
C LYS A 137 17.67 -10.64 20.79
N ILE A 138 17.65 -9.91 19.69
CA ILE A 138 18.81 -9.72 18.80
C ILE A 138 19.66 -8.62 19.45
N ILE A 139 20.77 -9.00 20.06
CA ILE A 139 21.64 -8.06 20.77
C ILE A 139 22.74 -7.48 19.88
N GLU A 140 23.12 -8.21 18.80
CA GLU A 140 24.03 -7.68 17.78
C GLU A 140 23.67 -8.23 16.40
N ILE A 141 23.98 -7.43 15.37
CA ILE A 141 23.94 -7.80 13.95
C ILE A 141 25.32 -7.55 13.37
N ASP A 142 25.99 -8.61 12.92
CA ASP A 142 27.39 -8.57 12.40
C ASP A 142 28.35 -7.87 13.38
N GLY A 143 28.18 -8.12 14.69
CA GLY A 143 29.00 -7.54 15.75
C GLY A 143 28.67 -6.10 16.16
N ASN A 144 27.63 -5.51 15.54
CA ASN A 144 27.14 -4.18 15.91
C ASN A 144 25.98 -4.31 16.90
N SER A 145 26.08 -3.65 18.05
CA SER A 145 25.03 -3.69 19.08
C SER A 145 23.73 -3.07 18.54
N THR A 146 22.61 -3.71 18.87
CA THR A 146 21.27 -3.22 18.52
C THR A 146 20.60 -2.42 19.65
N GLU A 147 21.32 -2.16 20.75
CA GLU A 147 20.74 -1.41 21.87
C GLU A 147 20.27 -0.03 21.43
N GLY A 148 18.98 0.23 21.59
CA GLY A 148 18.38 1.52 21.21
C GLY A 148 18.07 1.68 19.73
N PHE A 149 18.25 0.65 18.91
CA PHE A 149 17.87 0.66 17.49
C PHE A 149 16.36 0.82 17.34
N THR A 150 15.97 1.54 16.31
CA THR A 150 14.60 1.46 15.78
C THR A 150 14.44 0.15 14.98
N THR A 151 13.20 -0.23 14.73
CA THR A 151 12.91 -1.38 13.86
C THR A 151 13.55 -1.20 12.46
N MET A 152 13.53 0.04 11.96
CA MET A 152 14.08 0.36 10.62
C MET A 152 15.61 0.18 10.58
N ASP A 153 16.31 0.60 11.62
CA ASP A 153 17.77 0.39 11.71
C ASP A 153 18.12 -1.09 11.57
N ALA A 154 17.38 -1.95 12.31
CA ALA A 154 17.59 -3.39 12.26
C ALA A 154 17.21 -3.97 10.87
N VAL A 155 16.09 -3.52 10.28
CA VAL A 155 15.65 -3.95 8.94
C VAL A 155 16.73 -3.66 7.90
N ASN A 156 17.33 -2.47 7.94
CA ASN A 156 18.36 -2.06 6.98
C ASN A 156 19.64 -2.93 7.08
N MET A 157 19.96 -3.46 8.25
CA MET A 157 21.09 -4.36 8.42
C MET A 157 20.74 -5.82 8.10
N ILE A 158 19.51 -6.25 8.40
CA ILE A 158 19.08 -7.65 8.20
C ILE A 158 18.78 -7.93 6.72
N ARG A 159 18.18 -6.98 6.00
CA ARG A 159 17.94 -7.08 4.54
C ARG A 159 19.29 -7.02 3.80
N GLY A 160 19.29 -7.49 2.58
CA GLY A 160 20.46 -7.45 1.71
C GLY A 160 20.37 -8.46 0.57
N GLU A 161 21.41 -8.51 -0.24
CA GLU A 161 21.48 -9.36 -1.42
C GLU A 161 21.30 -10.84 -1.08
N VAL A 162 20.43 -11.53 -1.82
CA VAL A 162 20.19 -12.98 -1.67
C VAL A 162 21.51 -13.73 -1.85
N GLY A 163 21.78 -14.68 -0.97
CA GLY A 163 23.01 -15.47 -0.96
C GLY A 163 24.11 -14.90 -0.07
N THR A 164 24.02 -13.65 0.39
CA THR A 164 24.95 -13.09 1.38
C THR A 164 24.53 -13.58 2.79
N SER A 165 25.48 -13.60 3.73
CA SER A 165 25.22 -14.05 5.09
C SER A 165 25.39 -12.92 6.09
N LEU A 166 24.64 -13.00 7.19
CA LEU A 166 24.83 -12.14 8.35
C LEU A 166 24.86 -13.01 9.61
N THR A 167 25.47 -12.49 10.67
CA THR A 167 25.53 -13.15 11.98
C THR A 167 24.66 -12.38 12.98
N LEU A 168 23.71 -13.09 13.58
CA LEU A 168 22.84 -12.55 14.64
C LEU A 168 23.33 -13.11 15.98
N THR A 169 23.63 -12.23 16.92
CA THR A 169 23.90 -12.59 18.32
C THR A 169 22.59 -12.46 19.09
N ILE A 170 22.12 -13.57 19.65
CA ILE A 170 20.78 -13.68 20.25
C ILE A 170 20.90 -13.94 21.75
N LYS A 171 20.11 -13.19 22.52
CA LYS A 171 19.85 -13.54 23.92
C LYS A 171 18.49 -14.22 24.01
N ARG A 172 18.47 -15.48 24.47
CA ARG A 172 17.26 -16.32 24.57
C ARG A 172 17.11 -16.85 26.00
N GLU A 173 16.02 -16.52 26.67
CA GLU A 173 15.74 -17.08 28.00
C GLU A 173 15.28 -18.54 27.90
N PRO A 174 15.69 -19.45 28.81
CA PRO A 174 16.56 -19.23 30.01
C PRO A 174 18.05 -19.46 29.77
N VAL A 175 18.55 -19.39 28.54
CA VAL A 175 19.96 -19.62 28.20
C VAL A 175 20.80 -18.42 28.65
N GLU A 176 21.86 -18.65 29.47
CA GLU A 176 22.69 -17.56 29.98
C GLU A 176 23.65 -17.00 28.92
N ASP A 177 24.26 -17.87 28.14
CA ASP A 177 25.25 -17.48 27.11
C ASP A 177 24.54 -17.02 25.82
N PRO A 178 25.10 -16.02 25.14
CA PRO A 178 24.59 -15.62 23.83
C PRO A 178 24.68 -16.74 22.80
N LEU A 179 23.64 -16.83 21.94
CA LEU A 179 23.59 -17.78 20.82
C LEU A 179 23.97 -17.06 19.54
N TYR A 180 24.74 -17.70 18.69
CA TYR A 180 25.22 -17.15 17.43
C TYR A 180 24.56 -17.88 16.27
N PHE A 181 23.86 -17.13 15.40
CA PHE A 181 23.18 -17.67 14.22
C PHE A 181 23.76 -17.00 12.97
N THR A 182 24.51 -17.74 12.17
CA THR A 182 24.91 -17.28 10.84
C THR A 182 23.80 -17.69 9.87
N VAL A 183 23.12 -16.71 9.29
CA VAL A 183 21.95 -16.93 8.43
C VAL A 183 22.25 -16.39 7.04
N THR A 184 22.12 -17.22 6.03
CA THR A 184 22.25 -16.80 4.62
C THR A 184 20.92 -16.20 4.15
N ARG A 185 20.96 -14.97 3.64
CA ARG A 185 19.77 -14.28 3.13
C ARG A 185 19.15 -15.05 1.98
N GLY A 186 17.84 -15.26 2.04
CA GLY A 186 17.04 -15.87 0.98
C GLY A 186 16.01 -14.91 0.45
N VAL A 187 15.26 -15.31 -0.56
CA VAL A 187 14.09 -14.57 -1.02
C VAL A 187 12.98 -14.72 0.02
N ILE A 188 12.49 -13.62 0.52
CA ILE A 188 11.37 -13.55 1.47
C ILE A 188 10.18 -12.95 0.73
N LYS A 189 9.10 -13.71 0.58
CA LYS A 189 7.87 -13.26 -0.07
C LYS A 189 7.00 -12.50 0.92
N LEU A 190 6.46 -11.37 0.48
CA LEU A 190 5.48 -10.59 1.25
C LEU A 190 4.10 -11.25 1.09
N GLU A 191 3.47 -11.59 2.20
CA GLU A 191 2.12 -12.15 2.20
C GLU A 191 1.10 -11.03 1.98
N THR A 192 0.73 -10.83 0.72
CA THR A 192 -0.21 -9.76 0.33
C THR A 192 -1.65 -10.21 0.30
N VAL A 193 -1.92 -11.51 0.37
CA VAL A 193 -3.27 -12.09 0.41
C VAL A 193 -3.38 -13.04 1.59
N LYS A 194 -4.42 -12.87 2.39
CA LYS A 194 -4.79 -13.81 3.47
C LYS A 194 -6.23 -14.23 3.25
N SER A 195 -6.55 -15.50 3.49
CA SER A 195 -7.91 -16.00 3.34
C SER A 195 -8.34 -16.89 4.49
N GLU A 196 -9.61 -16.85 4.80
CA GLU A 196 -10.28 -17.74 5.78
C GLU A 196 -11.72 -17.98 5.33
N ILE A 197 -12.38 -18.99 5.89
CA ILE A 197 -13.80 -19.25 5.67
C ILE A 197 -14.58 -18.76 6.90
N ILE A 198 -15.61 -17.97 6.66
CA ILE A 198 -16.56 -17.52 7.69
C ILE A 198 -17.79 -18.43 7.64
N GLU A 199 -18.13 -19.01 8.79
CA GLU A 199 -19.36 -19.81 8.98
C GLU A 199 -19.54 -20.92 7.93
N ASP A 200 -18.47 -21.59 7.59
CA ASP A 200 -18.37 -22.75 6.71
C ASP A 200 -18.68 -22.52 5.23
N HIS A 201 -19.10 -21.33 4.81
CA HIS A 201 -19.51 -21.12 3.41
C HIS A 201 -19.18 -19.75 2.79
N ILE A 202 -18.72 -18.76 3.56
CA ILE A 202 -18.34 -17.45 3.02
C ILE A 202 -16.81 -17.39 2.94
N GLY A 203 -16.27 -17.29 1.74
CA GLY A 203 -14.83 -17.07 1.54
C GLY A 203 -14.48 -15.61 1.86
N TYR A 204 -13.62 -15.39 2.84
CA TYR A 204 -13.08 -14.06 3.16
C TYR A 204 -11.64 -13.99 2.68
N MET A 205 -11.31 -12.93 1.96
CA MET A 205 -9.95 -12.68 1.44
C MET A 205 -9.56 -11.23 1.67
N ARG A 206 -8.46 -11.03 2.38
CA ARG A 206 -7.89 -9.71 2.61
C ARG A 206 -6.70 -9.51 1.67
N ILE A 207 -6.72 -8.44 0.88
CA ILE A 207 -5.61 -8.03 0.02
C ILE A 207 -5.00 -6.78 0.67
N SER A 208 -3.77 -6.88 1.16
CA SER A 208 -3.09 -5.78 1.85
C SER A 208 -2.36 -4.83 0.89
N GLN A 209 -2.00 -5.31 -0.31
CA GLN A 209 -1.28 -4.53 -1.32
C GLN A 209 -1.32 -5.26 -2.68
N PHE A 210 -1.18 -4.50 -3.77
CA PHE A 210 -1.08 -5.06 -5.13
C PHE A 210 0.39 -5.09 -5.57
N SER A 211 1.03 -6.25 -5.47
CA SER A 211 2.41 -6.51 -5.92
C SER A 211 2.41 -7.55 -7.04
N GLU A 212 3.57 -7.88 -7.60
CA GLU A 212 3.67 -8.83 -8.72
C GLU A 212 3.03 -10.20 -8.41
N PRO A 213 3.27 -10.85 -7.25
CA PRO A 213 2.68 -12.16 -6.99
C PRO A 213 1.21 -12.13 -6.50
N THR A 214 0.64 -10.96 -6.19
CA THR A 214 -0.68 -10.86 -5.54
C THR A 214 -1.79 -11.53 -6.36
N ALA A 215 -1.80 -11.34 -7.69
CA ALA A 215 -2.84 -11.90 -8.56
C ALA A 215 -2.79 -13.44 -8.58
N GLU A 216 -1.60 -14.01 -8.71
CA GLU A 216 -1.42 -15.47 -8.71
C GLU A 216 -1.77 -16.08 -7.34
N THR A 217 -1.27 -15.46 -6.25
CA THR A 217 -1.60 -15.89 -4.88
C THR A 217 -3.12 -15.87 -4.64
N LEU A 218 -3.78 -14.79 -5.08
CA LEU A 218 -5.25 -14.67 -4.95
C LEU A 218 -5.95 -15.80 -5.72
N ARG A 219 -5.51 -16.08 -6.94
CA ARG A 219 -6.04 -17.15 -7.80
C ARG A 219 -5.95 -18.51 -7.12
N GLU A 220 -4.79 -18.84 -6.55
CA GLU A 220 -4.56 -20.09 -5.81
C GLU A 220 -5.50 -20.19 -4.61
N GLN A 221 -5.56 -19.15 -3.78
CA GLN A 221 -6.41 -19.15 -2.59
C GLN A 221 -7.92 -19.21 -2.93
N ILE A 222 -8.36 -18.56 -4.03
CA ILE A 222 -9.75 -18.68 -4.51
C ILE A 222 -10.07 -20.14 -4.87
N ASN A 223 -9.14 -20.83 -5.56
CA ASN A 223 -9.33 -22.25 -5.90
C ASN A 223 -9.47 -23.10 -4.64
N ASP A 224 -8.62 -22.87 -3.64
CA ASP A 224 -8.65 -23.59 -2.37
C ASP A 224 -9.99 -23.39 -1.64
N LEU A 225 -10.49 -22.16 -1.61
CA LEU A 225 -11.80 -21.84 -1.01
C LEU A 225 -12.95 -22.47 -1.81
N LYS A 226 -12.88 -22.49 -3.14
CA LYS A 226 -13.90 -23.17 -3.99
C LYS A 226 -13.93 -24.66 -3.73
N VAL A 227 -12.77 -25.32 -3.58
CA VAL A 227 -12.69 -26.74 -3.23
C VAL A 227 -13.33 -27.02 -1.86
N GLN A 228 -13.24 -26.07 -0.94
CA GLN A 228 -13.87 -26.15 0.38
C GLN A 228 -15.37 -25.83 0.36
N GLY A 229 -15.93 -25.44 -0.79
CA GLY A 229 -17.37 -25.30 -1.00
C GLY A 229 -17.98 -23.96 -0.64
N ILE A 230 -17.23 -22.88 -0.74
CA ILE A 230 -17.80 -21.54 -0.51
C ILE A 230 -18.93 -21.24 -1.52
N ASP A 231 -19.94 -20.50 -1.08
CA ASP A 231 -21.08 -20.08 -1.92
C ASP A 231 -21.19 -18.56 -2.07
N SER A 232 -20.27 -17.81 -1.47
CA SER A 232 -20.20 -16.34 -1.53
C SER A 232 -18.82 -15.88 -1.10
N MET A 233 -18.48 -14.61 -1.39
CA MET A 233 -17.11 -14.10 -1.18
C MET A 233 -17.09 -12.66 -0.67
N ILE A 234 -16.16 -12.37 0.23
CA ILE A 234 -15.80 -11.03 0.67
C ILE A 234 -14.35 -10.75 0.28
N ILE A 235 -14.11 -9.67 -0.45
CA ILE A 235 -12.75 -9.13 -0.71
C ILE A 235 -12.57 -7.90 0.17
N ASP A 236 -11.61 -7.95 1.08
CA ASP A 236 -11.32 -6.83 1.99
C ASP A 236 -10.11 -6.04 1.49
N LEU A 237 -10.37 -4.80 1.06
CA LEU A 237 -9.37 -3.83 0.61
C LEU A 237 -9.16 -2.69 1.62
N ARG A 238 -9.71 -2.80 2.81
CA ARG A 238 -9.54 -1.74 3.83
C ARG A 238 -8.07 -1.58 4.19
N ASN A 239 -7.62 -0.33 4.23
CA ASN A 239 -6.22 0.05 4.50
C ASN A 239 -5.22 -0.51 3.48
N ASN A 240 -5.68 -0.83 2.27
CA ASN A 240 -4.81 -1.22 1.15
C ASN A 240 -4.46 0.02 0.32
N PRO A 241 -3.21 0.52 0.35
CA PRO A 241 -2.82 1.76 -0.34
C PRO A 241 -2.73 1.61 -1.86
N GLY A 242 -3.02 0.41 -2.38
CA GLY A 242 -2.91 0.10 -3.81
C GLY A 242 -1.64 -0.68 -4.13
N GLY A 243 -0.95 -0.26 -5.17
CA GLY A 243 0.26 -0.91 -5.67
C GLY A 243 0.27 -0.95 -7.19
N LEU A 244 0.72 -2.06 -7.75
CA LEU A 244 0.86 -2.23 -9.22
C LEU A 244 -0.48 -2.17 -9.94
N LEU A 245 -0.54 -1.29 -10.95
CA LEU A 245 -1.67 -1.19 -11.87
C LEU A 245 -1.97 -2.54 -12.56
N SER A 246 -0.93 -3.23 -13.02
CA SER A 246 -1.07 -4.52 -13.70
C SER A 246 -1.74 -5.57 -12.80
N SER A 247 -1.32 -5.64 -11.54
CA SER A 247 -1.88 -6.57 -10.54
C SER A 247 -3.36 -6.24 -10.26
N ALA A 248 -3.69 -4.95 -10.07
CA ALA A 248 -5.08 -4.53 -9.82
C ALA A 248 -5.99 -4.86 -11.02
N ILE A 249 -5.50 -4.64 -12.25
CA ILE A 249 -6.24 -4.98 -13.49
C ILE A 249 -6.44 -6.50 -13.59
N GLU A 250 -5.37 -7.28 -13.39
CA GLU A 250 -5.44 -8.75 -13.48
C GLU A 250 -6.43 -9.32 -12.44
N ILE A 251 -6.40 -8.77 -11.22
CA ILE A 251 -7.34 -9.20 -10.16
C ILE A 251 -8.77 -8.81 -10.54
N ALA A 252 -9.01 -7.58 -11.04
CA ALA A 252 -10.36 -7.18 -11.48
C ALA A 252 -10.89 -8.06 -12.61
N ASP A 253 -10.00 -8.45 -13.54
CA ASP A 253 -10.32 -9.33 -14.67
C ASP A 253 -10.79 -10.73 -14.22
N MET A 254 -10.33 -11.21 -13.05
CA MET A 254 -10.79 -12.50 -12.50
C MET A 254 -12.28 -12.50 -12.16
N PHE A 255 -12.86 -11.32 -11.89
CA PHE A 255 -14.25 -11.18 -11.42
C PHE A 255 -15.20 -10.67 -12.51
N LEU A 256 -14.67 -10.21 -13.65
CA LEU A 256 -15.47 -9.59 -14.72
C LEU A 256 -15.35 -10.41 -16.01
N ASP A 257 -16.44 -10.61 -16.72
CA ASP A 257 -16.48 -11.32 -18.01
C ASP A 257 -16.52 -10.35 -19.21
N GLU A 258 -16.85 -9.08 -18.98
CA GLU A 258 -16.84 -8.02 -19.98
C GLU A 258 -16.79 -6.65 -19.32
N GLY A 259 -16.64 -5.62 -20.11
CA GLY A 259 -16.69 -4.24 -19.66
C GLY A 259 -15.31 -3.62 -19.47
N VAL A 260 -15.30 -2.36 -19.12
CA VAL A 260 -14.08 -1.59 -18.84
C VAL A 260 -13.68 -1.85 -17.38
N ILE A 261 -12.39 -2.05 -17.14
CA ILE A 261 -11.83 -2.10 -15.79
C ILE A 261 -11.43 -0.69 -15.35
N VAL A 262 -10.62 0.00 -16.17
CA VAL A 262 -10.13 1.34 -15.88
C VAL A 262 -9.71 2.03 -17.17
N SER A 263 -9.86 3.36 -17.23
CA SER A 263 -9.30 4.21 -18.30
C SER A 263 -8.21 5.11 -17.72
N ILE A 264 -7.16 5.32 -18.51
CA ILE A 264 -6.04 6.21 -18.18
C ILE A 264 -6.02 7.35 -19.19
N ARG A 265 -5.93 8.58 -18.73
CA ARG A 265 -5.80 9.76 -19.60
C ARG A 265 -4.62 10.61 -19.14
N GLY A 266 -3.64 10.73 -20.02
CA GLY A 266 -2.42 11.51 -19.78
C GLY A 266 -2.43 12.84 -20.53
N ARG A 267 -1.39 13.64 -20.29
CA ARG A 267 -1.15 14.92 -21.00
C ARG A 267 -1.10 14.72 -22.51
N ASN A 268 -0.47 13.64 -22.95
CA ASN A 268 -0.37 13.27 -24.36
C ASN A 268 -1.37 12.16 -24.67
N ARG A 269 -2.07 12.26 -25.80
CA ARG A 269 -3.06 11.23 -26.23
C ARG A 269 -2.46 9.84 -26.37
N SER A 270 -1.15 9.73 -26.64
CA SER A 270 -0.43 8.44 -26.70
C SER A 270 -0.35 7.72 -25.33
N GLN A 271 -0.59 8.44 -24.24
CA GLN A 271 -0.64 7.90 -22.90
C GLN A 271 -2.03 7.37 -22.52
N ASN A 272 -3.04 7.66 -23.35
CA ASN A 272 -4.41 7.22 -23.07
C ASN A 272 -4.54 5.72 -23.32
N GLN A 273 -5.05 5.01 -22.33
CA GLN A 273 -5.25 3.57 -22.38
C GLN A 273 -6.60 3.20 -21.75
N VAL A 274 -7.24 2.17 -22.28
CA VAL A 274 -8.47 1.61 -21.72
C VAL A 274 -8.24 0.11 -21.52
N TYR A 275 -8.35 -0.32 -20.30
CA TYR A 275 -8.23 -1.73 -19.92
C TYR A 275 -9.62 -2.32 -19.79
N LYS A 276 -9.84 -3.48 -20.40
CA LYS A 276 -11.13 -4.17 -20.43
C LYS A 276 -10.97 -5.58 -19.91
N ALA A 277 -12.05 -6.12 -19.38
CA ALA A 277 -12.13 -7.51 -18.98
C ALA A 277 -12.12 -8.44 -20.20
N HIS A 278 -11.62 -9.65 -20.01
CA HIS A 278 -11.60 -10.72 -21.00
C HIS A 278 -12.79 -11.68 -20.84
N ASP A 279 -13.17 -12.39 -21.92
CA ASP A 279 -14.36 -13.25 -22.01
C ASP A 279 -14.35 -14.51 -21.10
N ARG A 280 -13.61 -14.52 -20.00
CA ARG A 280 -13.50 -15.71 -19.14
C ARG A 280 -13.26 -15.31 -17.69
N THR A 281 -14.34 -14.94 -17.02
CA THR A 281 -14.21 -14.64 -15.59
C THR A 281 -13.83 -15.91 -14.81
N PHE A 282 -12.91 -15.76 -13.90
CA PHE A 282 -12.43 -16.84 -13.02
C PHE A 282 -13.42 -17.13 -11.88
N VAL A 283 -14.21 -16.11 -11.47
CA VAL A 283 -15.20 -16.21 -10.37
C VAL A 283 -16.56 -15.71 -10.86
N PRO A 284 -17.24 -16.47 -11.75
CA PRO A 284 -18.42 -15.92 -12.42
C PRO A 284 -19.67 -15.71 -11.53
N ASP A 285 -19.99 -16.63 -10.66
CA ASP A 285 -21.35 -16.76 -10.11
C ASP A 285 -21.48 -16.53 -8.60
N LEU A 286 -20.39 -16.35 -7.87
CA LEU A 286 -20.45 -16.14 -6.42
C LEU A 286 -20.92 -14.72 -6.09
N PRO A 287 -21.93 -14.55 -5.21
CA PRO A 287 -22.18 -13.23 -4.62
C PRO A 287 -20.90 -12.65 -4.04
N LEU A 288 -20.65 -11.38 -4.33
CA LEU A 288 -19.40 -10.69 -3.99
C LEU A 288 -19.68 -9.40 -3.22
N ILE A 289 -19.02 -9.25 -2.08
CA ILE A 289 -18.93 -7.99 -1.36
C ILE A 289 -17.47 -7.53 -1.33
N VAL A 290 -17.25 -6.24 -1.51
CA VAL A 290 -15.93 -5.61 -1.38
C VAL A 290 -15.97 -4.62 -0.21
N LEU A 291 -15.10 -4.83 0.77
CA LEU A 291 -14.95 -3.91 1.91
C LEU A 291 -13.92 -2.84 1.57
N VAL A 292 -14.29 -1.59 1.76
CA VAL A 292 -13.44 -0.42 1.47
C VAL A 292 -13.49 0.59 2.61
N ASN A 293 -12.42 1.36 2.78
CA ASN A 293 -12.39 2.48 3.73
C ASN A 293 -11.47 3.62 3.23
N LYS A 294 -11.30 4.65 4.04
CA LYS A 294 -10.45 5.82 3.75
C LYS A 294 -8.99 5.46 3.46
N GLY A 295 -8.54 4.26 3.85
CA GLY A 295 -7.19 3.75 3.56
C GLY A 295 -7.11 2.95 2.25
N SER A 296 -8.24 2.70 1.57
CA SER A 296 -8.28 2.03 0.26
C SER A 296 -7.92 3.05 -0.82
N ALA A 297 -6.80 2.85 -1.53
CA ALA A 297 -6.29 3.86 -2.46
C ALA A 297 -5.79 3.25 -3.77
N SER A 298 -5.73 4.05 -4.85
CA SER A 298 -5.04 3.71 -6.11
C SER A 298 -5.54 2.39 -6.72
N GLY A 299 -4.73 1.31 -6.72
CA GLY A 299 -5.11 -0.03 -7.22
C GLY A 299 -6.39 -0.57 -6.58
N SER A 300 -6.60 -0.29 -5.28
CA SER A 300 -7.83 -0.66 -4.57
C SER A 300 -9.04 0.07 -5.16
N GLU A 301 -8.87 1.32 -5.53
CA GLU A 301 -9.94 2.13 -6.14
C GLU A 301 -10.23 1.70 -7.58
N ILE A 302 -9.21 1.24 -8.30
CA ILE A 302 -9.37 0.64 -9.63
C ILE A 302 -10.25 -0.61 -9.52
N PHE A 303 -9.90 -1.53 -8.61
CA PHE A 303 -10.68 -2.75 -8.38
C PHE A 303 -12.10 -2.41 -7.92
N ALA A 304 -12.25 -1.59 -6.88
CA ALA A 304 -13.55 -1.22 -6.32
C ALA A 304 -14.45 -0.55 -7.38
N GLY A 305 -13.91 0.40 -8.13
CA GLY A 305 -14.62 1.09 -9.21
C GLY A 305 -15.03 0.15 -10.34
N ALA A 306 -14.16 -0.81 -10.70
CA ALA A 306 -14.45 -1.81 -11.72
C ALA A 306 -15.61 -2.72 -11.26
N ILE A 307 -15.59 -3.22 -10.03
CA ILE A 307 -16.66 -4.08 -9.47
C ILE A 307 -17.99 -3.33 -9.40
N LYS A 308 -17.96 -2.10 -8.87
CA LYS A 308 -19.16 -1.26 -8.70
C LYS A 308 -19.82 -0.91 -10.05
N ASP A 309 -19.06 -0.29 -10.95
CA ASP A 309 -19.59 0.26 -12.20
C ASP A 309 -20.07 -0.84 -13.17
N ASN A 310 -19.44 -2.03 -13.13
CA ASN A 310 -19.91 -3.20 -13.89
C ASN A 310 -20.99 -4.00 -13.13
N LYS A 311 -21.42 -3.58 -11.94
CA LYS A 311 -22.47 -4.22 -11.12
C LYS A 311 -22.14 -5.66 -10.77
N ARG A 312 -20.85 -5.99 -10.58
CA ARG A 312 -20.39 -7.35 -10.27
C ARG A 312 -20.57 -7.72 -8.80
N GLY A 313 -20.52 -6.74 -7.91
CA GLY A 313 -20.61 -6.92 -6.47
C GLY A 313 -21.07 -5.66 -5.77
N ILE A 314 -21.19 -5.71 -4.47
CA ILE A 314 -21.63 -4.62 -3.59
C ILE A 314 -20.42 -4.11 -2.80
N LEU A 315 -20.21 -2.80 -2.81
CA LEU A 315 -19.18 -2.15 -1.99
C LEU A 315 -19.77 -1.73 -0.64
N ILE A 316 -19.12 -2.12 0.45
CA ILE A 316 -19.54 -1.77 1.83
C ILE A 316 -18.37 -1.08 2.54
N GLY A 317 -18.68 -0.04 3.32
CA GLY A 317 -17.70 0.62 4.18
C GLY A 317 -17.74 2.13 4.11
N GLU A 318 -16.61 2.77 3.82
CA GLU A 318 -16.49 4.22 3.71
C GLU A 318 -15.86 4.61 2.37
N THR A 319 -16.10 5.86 1.94
CA THR A 319 -15.50 6.41 0.72
C THR A 319 -13.98 6.22 0.76
N THR A 320 -13.42 5.77 -0.35
CA THR A 320 -11.99 5.50 -0.49
C THR A 320 -11.17 6.79 -0.52
N PHE A 321 -9.86 6.67 -0.58
CA PHE A 321 -8.90 7.77 -0.40
C PHE A 321 -9.00 8.87 -1.49
N GLY A 322 -9.19 8.48 -2.76
CA GLY A 322 -9.20 9.42 -3.89
C GLY A 322 -7.83 9.59 -4.55
N LYS A 323 -6.99 8.56 -4.57
CA LYS A 323 -5.71 8.61 -5.29
C LYS A 323 -5.90 8.16 -6.75
N GLY A 324 -6.38 9.09 -7.56
CA GLY A 324 -6.63 8.85 -8.99
C GLY A 324 -5.46 9.19 -9.92
N SER A 325 -4.25 9.41 -9.40
CA SER A 325 -3.06 9.77 -10.19
C SER A 325 -2.22 8.54 -10.55
N VAL A 326 -1.75 8.51 -11.81
CA VAL A 326 -0.87 7.46 -12.36
C VAL A 326 0.57 7.95 -12.23
N GLN A 327 1.41 7.21 -11.49
CA GLN A 327 2.83 7.51 -11.40
C GLN A 327 3.62 6.62 -12.35
N THR A 328 4.52 7.26 -13.12
CA THR A 328 5.58 6.56 -13.85
C THR A 328 6.86 6.68 -13.04
N VAL A 329 7.44 5.54 -12.74
CA VAL A 329 8.72 5.48 -12.02
C VAL A 329 9.84 5.30 -13.04
N ARG A 330 10.91 6.10 -12.92
CA ARG A 330 12.08 5.99 -13.78
C ARG A 330 13.34 5.93 -12.93
N GLU A 331 14.12 4.90 -13.18
CA GLU A 331 15.47 4.77 -12.63
C GLU A 331 16.39 5.80 -13.27
N LEU A 332 17.24 6.40 -12.48
CA LEU A 332 18.25 7.38 -12.92
C LEU A 332 19.64 6.70 -13.02
N PRO A 333 20.56 7.28 -13.81
CA PRO A 333 21.86 6.63 -14.06
C PRO A 333 22.73 6.36 -12.82
N ASP A 334 22.45 7.04 -11.73
CA ASP A 334 23.17 6.87 -10.46
C ASP A 334 22.52 5.79 -9.57
N GLY A 335 21.41 5.18 -9.98
CA GLY A 335 20.68 4.18 -9.20
C GLY A 335 19.58 4.74 -8.30
N SER A 336 19.40 6.05 -8.28
CA SER A 336 18.25 6.71 -7.65
C SER A 336 17.04 6.62 -8.59
N GLY A 337 15.90 7.16 -8.18
CA GLY A 337 14.70 7.12 -9.01
C GLY A 337 13.89 8.42 -8.96
N VAL A 338 13.04 8.61 -9.95
CA VAL A 338 12.04 9.66 -9.92
C VAL A 338 10.67 9.07 -10.22
N LYS A 339 9.72 9.40 -9.38
CA LYS A 339 8.31 9.04 -9.52
C LYS A 339 7.56 10.29 -9.97
N ILE A 340 6.92 10.23 -11.14
CA ILE A 340 6.28 11.39 -11.78
C ILE A 340 4.82 11.07 -12.07
N THR A 341 3.90 11.96 -11.70
CA THR A 341 2.50 11.86 -12.10
C THR A 341 2.38 12.18 -13.60
N THR A 342 1.97 11.20 -14.39
CA THR A 342 1.90 11.29 -15.86
C THR A 342 0.50 11.24 -16.42
N ALA A 343 -0.50 10.80 -15.62
CA ALA A 343 -1.87 10.61 -16.08
C ALA A 343 -2.82 10.49 -14.88
N LEU A 344 -4.13 10.43 -15.19
CA LEU A 344 -5.19 10.20 -14.20
C LEU A 344 -6.01 8.96 -14.56
N TYR A 345 -6.52 8.28 -13.52
CA TYR A 345 -7.44 7.14 -13.62
C TYR A 345 -8.90 7.59 -13.68
N TYR A 346 -9.68 6.87 -14.46
CA TYR A 346 -11.13 7.04 -14.57
C TYR A 346 -11.80 5.67 -14.45
N THR A 347 -12.88 5.60 -13.70
CA THR A 347 -13.70 4.39 -13.54
C THR A 347 -14.38 4.01 -14.86
N PRO A 348 -14.98 2.82 -14.97
CA PRO A 348 -15.74 2.43 -16.16
C PRO A 348 -16.83 3.45 -16.56
N SER A 349 -17.50 4.08 -15.60
CA SER A 349 -18.50 5.14 -15.86
C SER A 349 -17.89 6.44 -16.40
N GLY A 350 -16.55 6.57 -16.37
CA GLY A 350 -15.83 7.77 -16.79
C GLY A 350 -15.62 8.81 -15.69
N SER A 351 -15.97 8.48 -14.46
CA SER A 351 -15.79 9.36 -13.29
C SER A 351 -14.32 9.40 -12.87
N SER A 352 -13.85 10.59 -12.47
CA SER A 352 -12.49 10.74 -11.92
C SER A 352 -12.41 10.12 -10.51
N ILE A 353 -11.38 9.36 -10.26
CA ILE A 353 -11.05 8.87 -8.90
C ILE A 353 -10.33 9.96 -8.10
N HIS A 354 -9.58 10.83 -8.78
CA HIS A 354 -8.66 11.80 -8.16
C HIS A 354 -9.43 12.80 -7.29
N ASP A 355 -9.06 12.90 -6.01
CA ASP A 355 -9.62 13.73 -4.95
C ASP A 355 -11.10 13.46 -4.63
N VAL A 356 -11.69 12.41 -5.22
CA VAL A 356 -13.11 12.05 -5.03
C VAL A 356 -13.23 10.69 -4.31
N GLY A 357 -12.45 9.72 -4.73
CA GLY A 357 -12.55 8.34 -4.25
C GLY A 357 -13.72 7.59 -4.88
N ILE A 358 -13.96 6.39 -4.36
CA ILE A 358 -15.09 5.53 -4.72
C ILE A 358 -16.03 5.46 -3.51
N GLU A 359 -17.23 5.97 -3.67
CA GLU A 359 -18.26 5.88 -2.64
C GLU A 359 -18.81 4.45 -2.58
N PRO A 360 -18.91 3.80 -1.40
CA PRO A 360 -19.50 2.48 -1.32
C PRO A 360 -21.01 2.50 -1.65
N ASP A 361 -21.58 1.34 -1.97
CA ASP A 361 -23.03 1.19 -2.18
C ASP A 361 -23.78 1.22 -0.85
N GLU A 362 -23.15 0.71 0.20
CA GLU A 362 -23.68 0.70 1.57
C GLU A 362 -22.67 1.32 2.52
N VAL A 363 -23.00 2.48 3.07
CA VAL A 363 -22.11 3.19 4.00
C VAL A 363 -22.20 2.58 5.40
N VAL A 364 -21.16 1.93 5.84
CA VAL A 364 -21.03 1.39 7.19
C VAL A 364 -19.75 1.97 7.81
N LYS A 365 -19.90 2.86 8.77
CA LYS A 365 -18.76 3.54 9.40
C LYS A 365 -18.05 2.63 10.41
N GLU A 366 -16.74 2.75 10.47
CA GLU A 366 -15.97 2.20 11.58
C GLU A 366 -16.29 2.95 12.88
N VAL A 367 -15.97 2.33 14.02
CA VAL A 367 -16.10 2.99 15.32
C VAL A 367 -15.05 4.12 15.40
N GLU A 368 -15.48 5.33 15.19
CA GLU A 368 -14.59 6.49 15.31
C GLU A 368 -14.21 6.71 16.77
N VAL A 369 -12.91 6.83 17.02
CA VAL A 369 -12.36 7.22 18.32
C VAL A 369 -12.15 8.74 18.29
N THR A 370 -12.84 9.44 19.18
CA THR A 370 -12.73 10.92 19.28
C THR A 370 -11.40 11.32 19.93
N LYS A 371 -11.05 12.62 19.83
CA LYS A 371 -9.86 13.17 20.50
C LYS A 371 -9.91 12.96 22.03
N ASP A 372 -11.08 13.11 22.62
CA ASP A 372 -11.27 12.93 24.07
C ASP A 372 -11.10 11.45 24.44
N GLU A 373 -11.66 10.54 23.63
CA GLU A 373 -11.48 9.10 23.81
C GLU A 373 -10.01 8.67 23.62
N LEU A 374 -9.26 9.27 22.68
CA LEU A 374 -7.82 9.02 22.54
C LEU A 374 -7.06 9.43 23.81
N THR A 375 -7.45 10.58 24.41
CA THR A 375 -6.86 11.03 25.69
C THR A 375 -7.24 10.05 26.81
N GLY A 376 -8.47 9.58 26.81
CA GLY A 376 -8.95 8.54 27.75
C GLY A 376 -8.15 7.24 27.60
N ILE A 377 -7.91 6.78 26.37
CA ILE A 377 -7.13 5.56 26.09
C ILE A 377 -5.71 5.70 26.67
N LYS A 378 -5.03 6.82 26.42
CA LYS A 378 -3.69 7.07 27.00
C LYS A 378 -3.71 7.01 28.53
N LYS A 379 -4.72 7.63 29.17
CA LYS A 379 -4.87 7.59 30.61
C LYS A 379 -5.11 6.18 31.14
N ILE A 380 -5.95 5.40 30.45
CA ILE A 380 -6.18 3.97 30.75
C ILE A 380 -4.86 3.19 30.70
N GLU A 381 -4.04 3.41 29.66
CA GLU A 381 -2.73 2.78 29.50
C GLU A 381 -1.76 3.18 30.61
N GLU A 382 -1.65 4.47 30.92
CA GLU A 382 -0.78 5.00 31.99
C GLU A 382 -1.14 4.44 33.37
N LEU A 383 -2.41 4.23 33.63
CA LEU A 383 -2.91 3.69 34.89
C LEU A 383 -2.89 2.16 34.95
N GLY A 384 -2.62 1.48 33.83
CA GLY A 384 -2.58 0.03 33.75
C GLY A 384 -3.92 -0.66 34.02
N LEU A 385 -5.04 0.04 33.82
CA LEU A 385 -6.37 -0.44 34.25
C LEU A 385 -6.83 -1.67 33.45
N ILE A 386 -6.58 -1.71 32.16
CA ILE A 386 -6.94 -2.86 31.32
C ILE A 386 -6.03 -4.06 31.66
N GLN A 387 -4.74 -3.84 31.85
CA GLN A 387 -3.78 -4.88 32.22
C GLN A 387 -4.18 -5.54 33.55
N SER A 388 -4.49 -4.72 34.56
CA SER A 388 -4.96 -5.23 35.87
C SER A 388 -6.27 -5.98 35.72
N PHE A 389 -7.22 -5.44 34.99
CA PHE A 389 -8.52 -6.09 34.76
C PHE A 389 -8.35 -7.48 34.10
N VAL A 390 -7.51 -7.59 33.07
CA VAL A 390 -7.26 -8.85 32.35
C VAL A 390 -6.51 -9.85 33.24
N GLN A 391 -5.60 -9.38 34.10
CA GLN A 391 -4.88 -10.26 35.07
C GLN A 391 -5.85 -10.83 36.11
N ASP A 392 -6.82 -10.04 36.56
CA ASP A 392 -7.79 -10.45 37.58
C ASP A 392 -8.94 -11.29 36.99
N HIS A 393 -9.22 -11.17 35.68
CA HIS A 393 -10.35 -11.81 35.02
C HIS A 393 -9.91 -12.48 33.69
N GLU A 394 -9.63 -13.78 33.73
CA GLU A 394 -9.39 -14.57 32.51
C GLU A 394 -10.63 -14.57 31.60
N THR A 395 -11.81 -14.66 32.21
CA THR A 395 -13.12 -14.41 31.60
C THR A 395 -13.87 -13.43 32.51
N TYR A 396 -14.71 -12.57 31.97
CA TYR A 396 -15.43 -11.56 32.77
C TYR A 396 -16.93 -11.58 32.44
N THR A 397 -17.72 -11.18 33.45
CA THR A 397 -19.17 -11.01 33.35
C THR A 397 -19.51 -9.57 32.94
N GLU A 398 -20.75 -9.30 32.57
CA GLU A 398 -21.22 -7.93 32.30
C GLU A 398 -21.11 -7.06 33.59
N GLU A 399 -21.30 -7.65 34.77
CA GLU A 399 -21.14 -6.93 36.06
C GLU A 399 -19.66 -6.50 36.26
N ASP A 400 -18.71 -7.38 35.96
CA ASP A 400 -17.28 -7.03 36.03
C ASP A 400 -16.95 -5.87 35.07
N PHE A 401 -17.50 -5.90 33.88
CA PHE A 401 -17.32 -4.86 32.89
C PHE A 401 -17.96 -3.53 33.34
N GLU A 402 -19.16 -3.56 33.92
CA GLU A 402 -19.81 -2.35 34.48
C GLU A 402 -18.98 -1.74 35.62
N ASN A 403 -18.37 -2.60 36.47
CA ASN A 403 -17.47 -2.14 37.55
C ASN A 403 -16.22 -1.44 36.96
N LEU A 404 -15.62 -2.02 35.91
CA LEU A 404 -14.50 -1.38 35.20
C LEU A 404 -14.93 -0.03 34.60
N MET A 405 -16.06 0.03 33.93
CA MET A 405 -16.58 1.29 33.37
C MET A 405 -16.81 2.36 34.47
N SER A 406 -17.27 1.93 35.64
CA SER A 406 -17.43 2.81 36.81
C SER A 406 -16.09 3.32 37.34
N GLN A 407 -15.08 2.48 37.38
CA GLN A 407 -13.69 2.86 37.74
C GLN A 407 -13.13 3.89 36.74
N LEU A 408 -13.34 3.67 35.43
CA LEU A 408 -12.90 4.61 34.39
C LEU A 408 -13.58 5.96 34.56
N ALA A 409 -14.87 5.98 34.83
CA ALA A 409 -15.63 7.22 35.07
C ALA A 409 -15.11 7.99 36.33
N GLN A 410 -14.72 7.27 37.39
CA GLN A 410 -14.10 7.88 38.59
C GLN A 410 -12.74 8.52 38.31
N GLN A 411 -12.09 8.08 37.23
CA GLN A 411 -10.83 8.65 36.74
C GLN A 411 -11.04 9.70 35.65
N ASP A 412 -12.25 10.26 35.52
CA ASP A 412 -12.62 11.22 34.46
C ASP A 412 -12.29 10.70 33.04
N VAL A 413 -12.55 9.42 32.78
CA VAL A 413 -12.41 8.82 31.46
C VAL A 413 -13.80 8.54 30.91
N GLU A 414 -14.21 9.32 29.91
CA GLU A 414 -15.45 9.09 29.14
C GLU A 414 -15.07 8.40 27.83
N ILE A 415 -15.50 7.15 27.65
CA ILE A 415 -15.13 6.33 26.50
C ILE A 415 -16.25 5.33 26.19
N LYS A 416 -16.48 5.08 24.90
CA LYS A 416 -17.53 4.14 24.47
C LYS A 416 -17.22 2.71 24.97
N PRO A 417 -18.24 1.99 25.50
CA PRO A 417 -18.06 0.60 25.97
C PRO A 417 -17.39 -0.31 24.94
N ILE A 418 -17.72 -0.18 23.67
CA ILE A 418 -17.15 -1.01 22.60
C ILE A 418 -15.62 -0.81 22.47
N ILE A 419 -15.12 0.40 22.71
CA ILE A 419 -13.69 0.70 22.68
C ILE A 419 -12.99 -0.01 23.85
N VAL A 420 -13.59 0.07 25.06
CA VAL A 420 -13.02 -0.60 26.26
C VAL A 420 -13.01 -2.13 26.05
N LYS A 421 -14.11 -2.70 25.58
CA LYS A 421 -14.17 -4.14 25.27
C LYS A 421 -13.09 -4.54 24.25
N ARG A 422 -12.83 -3.72 23.23
CA ARG A 422 -11.76 -3.94 22.26
C ARG A 422 -10.37 -3.86 22.89
N LEU A 423 -10.16 -2.91 23.82
CA LEU A 423 -8.89 -2.80 24.58
C LEU A 423 -8.66 -4.05 25.44
N ILE A 424 -9.70 -4.57 26.11
CA ILE A 424 -9.63 -5.81 26.91
C ILE A 424 -9.21 -6.98 25.98
N LYS A 425 -9.92 -7.15 24.85
CA LYS A 425 -9.60 -8.22 23.88
C LYS A 425 -8.16 -8.11 23.39
N ASN A 426 -7.73 -6.90 23.02
CA ASN A 426 -6.36 -6.68 22.55
C ASN A 426 -5.32 -7.06 23.62
N GLU A 427 -5.57 -6.75 24.88
CA GLU A 427 -4.68 -7.11 26.00
C GLU A 427 -4.68 -8.63 26.22
N GLN A 428 -5.84 -9.28 26.17
CA GLN A 428 -5.95 -10.75 26.29
C GLN A 428 -5.20 -11.48 25.17
N GLU A 429 -5.20 -10.90 23.96
CA GLU A 429 -4.62 -11.50 22.76
C GLU A 429 -3.23 -10.96 22.39
N LYS A 430 -2.64 -10.07 23.19
CA LYS A 430 -1.40 -9.36 22.82
C LYS A 430 -0.19 -10.26 22.51
N ASN A 431 -0.22 -11.49 23.00
CA ASN A 431 0.84 -12.48 22.74
C ASN A 431 0.41 -13.54 21.71
N ARG A 432 -0.74 -13.33 21.04
CA ARG A 432 -1.26 -14.21 19.97
C ARG A 432 -1.18 -13.49 18.62
N ILE A 433 -1.17 -14.26 17.56
CA ILE A 433 -1.30 -13.70 16.20
C ILE A 433 -2.76 -13.22 16.08
N PRO A 434 -2.96 -11.94 15.73
CA PRO A 434 -4.34 -11.44 15.58
C PRO A 434 -5.17 -12.22 14.58
N UNK A 435 -6.40 -12.59 14.74
CA UNK A 435 -7.17 -13.14 13.98
C UNK A 435 -7.41 -12.42 12.87
N LEU A 436 -7.56 -13.01 11.82
CA LEU A 436 -7.88 -12.33 10.57
C LEU A 436 -9.34 -11.82 10.57
N ILE A 437 -10.21 -12.55 11.23
CA ILE A 437 -11.65 -12.31 11.29
C ILE A 437 -12.05 -11.92 12.73
N ASP A 438 -12.76 -10.79 12.85
CA ASP A 438 -13.28 -10.32 14.14
C ASP A 438 -14.74 -9.86 13.97
N LEU A 439 -15.69 -10.79 14.07
CA LEU A 439 -17.12 -10.48 13.92
C LEU A 439 -17.72 -9.77 15.15
N ASP A 440 -16.99 -9.71 16.27
CA ASP A 440 -17.49 -9.02 17.48
C ASP A 440 -17.30 -7.50 17.36
N TYR A 441 -16.16 -7.05 16.83
CA TYR A 441 -15.80 -5.65 16.83
C TYR A 441 -15.68 -5.03 15.43
N ASP A 442 -15.62 -5.86 14.37
CA ASP A 442 -15.61 -5.38 12.99
C ASP A 442 -17.03 -5.26 12.44
N LEU A 443 -17.63 -4.09 12.65
CA LEU A 443 -19.02 -3.81 12.26
C LEU A 443 -19.22 -3.91 10.74
N GLN A 444 -18.23 -3.51 9.96
CA GLN A 444 -18.29 -3.57 8.48
C GLN A 444 -18.29 -5.01 8.01
N LEU A 445 -17.39 -5.83 8.53
CA LEU A 445 -17.32 -7.27 8.18
C LEU A 445 -18.59 -7.99 8.64
N LYS A 446 -19.05 -7.74 9.85
CA LYS A 446 -20.31 -8.31 10.39
C LYS A 446 -21.50 -7.97 9.48
N HIS A 447 -21.58 -6.71 9.02
CA HIS A 447 -22.64 -6.25 8.11
C HIS A 447 -22.57 -7.00 6.78
N ALA A 448 -21.37 -7.13 6.20
CA ALA A 448 -21.14 -7.86 4.95
C ALA A 448 -21.55 -9.34 5.06
N VAL A 449 -21.18 -10.01 6.14
CA VAL A 449 -21.56 -11.40 6.41
C VAL A 449 -23.11 -11.55 6.47
N ASN A 450 -23.79 -10.68 7.21
CA ASN A 450 -25.26 -10.70 7.34
C ASN A 450 -25.95 -10.45 5.98
N MET A 451 -25.40 -9.54 5.18
CA MET A 451 -25.92 -9.27 3.83
C MET A 451 -25.78 -10.50 2.92
N LEU A 452 -24.60 -11.16 2.90
CA LEU A 452 -24.38 -12.37 2.11
C LEU A 452 -25.33 -13.50 2.53
N LYS A 453 -25.52 -13.69 3.84
CA LYS A 453 -26.52 -14.67 4.35
C LYS A 453 -27.91 -14.41 3.77
N SER A 454 -28.33 -13.15 3.76
CA SER A 454 -29.64 -12.75 3.24
C SER A 454 -29.74 -13.01 1.72
N ILE A 455 -28.69 -12.67 0.97
CA ILE A 455 -28.59 -12.91 -0.48
C ILE A 455 -28.66 -14.43 -0.75
N ASN A 456 -27.92 -15.25 -0.03
CA ASN A 456 -27.86 -16.69 -0.22
C ASN A 456 -29.22 -17.36 0.08
N VAL A 457 -29.93 -16.93 1.13
CA VAL A 457 -31.28 -17.39 1.42
C VAL A 457 -32.23 -17.08 0.25
N PHE A 458 -32.15 -15.86 -0.29
CA PHE A 458 -32.98 -15.44 -1.42
C PHE A 458 -32.69 -16.25 -2.69
N LEU A 459 -31.39 -16.47 -2.99
CA LEU A 459 -30.99 -17.25 -4.18
C LEU A 459 -31.42 -18.71 -4.07
N LYS A 460 -31.28 -19.33 -2.91
CA LYS A 460 -31.74 -20.73 -2.65
C LYS A 460 -33.25 -20.82 -2.79
N ALA A 461 -34.02 -19.86 -2.27
CA ALA A 461 -35.47 -19.81 -2.41
C ALA A 461 -35.95 -19.65 -3.86
N LYS A 462 -35.17 -18.97 -4.71
CA LYS A 462 -35.49 -18.78 -6.14
C LYS A 462 -35.14 -20.00 -6.99
N ALA A 463 -34.18 -20.82 -6.55
CA ALA A 463 -33.72 -22.03 -7.25
C ALA A 463 -34.61 -23.28 -6.91
N SER A 464 -35.37 -23.23 -5.82
CA SER A 464 -36.34 -24.27 -5.40
C SER A 464 -37.74 -24.03 -6.04
#